data_11fe87d09628bd0f02f3476578c24586
#
_entry.id   11fe87d09628bd0f02f3476578c24586
#
_cell.length_a   1.000
_cell.length_b   1.000
_cell.length_c   1.000
_cell.angle_alpha   90.00
_cell.angle_beta   90.00
_cell.angle_gamma   90.00
#
_symmetry.space_group_name_H-M   'P 1'
#
loop_
_entity.id
_entity.type
_entity.pdbx_description
1 polymer ?
#
loop_
_entity_poly.entity_id
_entity_poly.type
_entity_poly.pdbx_seq_one_letter_code
_entity_poly.pdbx_strand_id
1 'polypeptide(L)'
;MSHQRILSSRFNMSLGFIPVIISIILCEFITQDMSIYIGAGVGLLFSIYSVRHRGTHVPQIILYCTTGMLLLLSVTTLFLVNYCPRFMLPFTLEISAIIPPFIIYLNRRRFLDYHMSQTQKCCKQLFAQGAEAAIVSARVILIISLLHFLIIFLAVLVSYPLGDTTRHILFYVAPPLVFISGILFNQFGIFYFNIVMNHTVFVPIVNTKGDVMGKAIASEAINRKNDYINPVIRIAVASHSMLFLLPRPKCNVFEKDKIDLLMEGYLIYGETLEQGAHRI
;
A
#
# COMPACT_ATOMS: atom_id res chain seq x y z
N MET A 1 5.03 -24.34 -9.26
CA MET A 1 5.49 -23.26 -8.36
C MET A 1 4.29 -22.42 -7.95
N SER A 2 3.86 -22.50 -6.70
CA SER A 2 2.76 -21.66 -6.20
C SER A 2 3.27 -20.21 -6.07
N HIS A 3 2.76 -19.30 -6.88
CA HIS A 3 3.03 -17.88 -6.74
C HIS A 3 2.56 -17.41 -5.35
N GLN A 4 3.46 -17.30 -4.39
CA GLN A 4 3.17 -16.70 -3.10
C GLN A 4 2.90 -15.20 -3.32
N ARG A 5 1.64 -14.80 -3.19
CA ARG A 5 1.28 -13.38 -3.19
C ARG A 5 1.82 -12.74 -1.91
N ILE A 6 2.85 -11.93 -2.04
CA ILE A 6 3.51 -11.23 -0.92
C ILE A 6 2.57 -10.16 -0.34
N LEU A 7 1.91 -9.42 -1.22
CA LEU A 7 0.86 -8.46 -0.87
C LEU A 7 -0.51 -8.92 -1.36
N SER A 8 -1.47 -9.02 -0.47
CA SER A 8 -2.87 -9.32 -0.83
C SER A 8 -3.61 -8.05 -1.26
N SER A 9 -4.71 -8.19 -2.00
CA SER A 9 -5.61 -7.08 -2.36
C SER A 9 -6.17 -6.31 -1.13
N ARG A 10 -6.03 -6.88 0.07
CA ARG A 10 -6.41 -6.24 1.34
C ARG A 10 -5.58 -5.00 1.66
N PHE A 11 -4.41 -4.84 1.05
CA PHE A 11 -3.57 -3.65 1.13
C PHE A 11 -4.01 -2.53 0.19
N ASN A 12 -5.03 -2.75 -0.64
CA ASN A 12 -5.63 -1.68 -1.43
C ASN A 12 -6.52 -0.80 -0.56
N MET A 13 -5.91 0.19 0.10
CA MET A 13 -6.61 1.11 1.00
C MET A 13 -7.59 2.03 0.27
N SER A 14 -7.45 2.20 -1.07
CA SER A 14 -8.39 2.97 -1.88
C SER A 14 -9.79 2.33 -1.93
N LEU A 15 -9.94 1.04 -1.60
CA LEU A 15 -11.26 0.43 -1.39
C LEU A 15 -12.08 1.14 -0.31
N GLY A 16 -11.43 1.88 0.59
CA GLY A 16 -12.09 2.72 1.58
C GLY A 16 -12.92 3.87 0.99
N PHE A 17 -12.79 4.19 -0.31
CA PHE A 17 -13.63 5.18 -1.00
C PHE A 17 -14.95 4.61 -1.53
N ILE A 18 -15.19 3.30 -1.46
CA ILE A 18 -16.43 2.67 -1.94
C ILE A 18 -17.69 3.36 -1.38
N PRO A 19 -17.81 3.68 -0.09
CA PRO A 19 -18.99 4.38 0.45
C PRO A 19 -19.21 5.75 -0.20
N VAL A 20 -18.13 6.47 -0.50
CA VAL A 20 -18.18 7.77 -1.18
C VAL A 20 -18.64 7.61 -2.64
N ILE A 21 -18.10 6.63 -3.36
CA ILE A 21 -18.49 6.32 -4.74
C ILE A 21 -20.00 5.99 -4.79
N ILE A 22 -20.49 5.14 -3.88
CA ILE A 22 -21.88 4.79 -3.79
C ILE A 22 -22.75 6.04 -3.54
N SER A 23 -22.35 6.91 -2.60
CA SER A 23 -23.02 8.17 -2.33
C SER A 23 -23.09 9.06 -3.58
N ILE A 24 -21.96 9.24 -4.29
CA ILE A 24 -21.91 10.07 -5.49
C ILE A 24 -22.82 9.51 -6.60
N ILE A 25 -22.79 8.22 -6.86
CA ILE A 25 -23.63 7.58 -7.90
C ILE A 25 -25.11 7.69 -7.54
N LEU A 26 -25.46 7.50 -6.27
CA LEU A 26 -26.85 7.59 -5.81
C LEU A 26 -27.39 9.02 -5.89
N CYS A 27 -26.57 10.05 -5.86
CA CYS A 27 -27.00 11.44 -6.04
C CYS A 27 -27.78 11.69 -7.36
N GLU A 28 -27.56 10.85 -8.37
CA GLU A 28 -28.27 10.93 -9.65
C GLU A 28 -29.72 10.41 -9.57
N PHE A 29 -29.96 9.41 -8.72
CA PHE A 29 -31.21 8.67 -8.69
C PHE A 29 -32.15 9.07 -7.53
N ILE A 30 -31.57 9.58 -6.43
CA ILE A 30 -32.29 9.90 -5.21
C ILE A 30 -31.94 11.29 -4.69
N THR A 31 -32.63 11.72 -3.63
CA THR A 31 -32.35 13.02 -2.99
C THR A 31 -30.94 13.05 -2.40
N GLN A 32 -30.35 14.23 -2.35
CA GLN A 32 -28.98 14.45 -1.87
C GLN A 32 -28.76 13.90 -0.46
N ASP A 33 -29.70 14.19 0.45
CA ASP A 33 -29.58 13.79 1.85
C ASP A 33 -29.62 12.26 1.97
N MET A 34 -30.54 11.61 1.25
CA MET A 34 -30.63 10.14 1.25
C MET A 34 -29.39 9.47 0.69
N SER A 35 -28.77 10.06 -0.34
CA SER A 35 -27.53 9.51 -0.91
C SER A 35 -26.37 9.54 0.09
N ILE A 36 -26.24 10.63 0.86
CA ILE A 36 -25.24 10.75 1.93
C ILE A 36 -25.53 9.76 3.07
N TYR A 37 -26.81 9.65 3.51
CA TYR A 37 -27.19 8.69 4.57
C TYR A 37 -26.93 7.25 4.18
N ILE A 38 -27.23 6.87 2.96
CA ILE A 38 -26.94 5.51 2.46
C ILE A 38 -25.44 5.27 2.39
N GLY A 39 -24.67 6.22 1.85
CA GLY A 39 -23.20 6.13 1.83
C GLY A 39 -22.60 6.02 3.22
N ALA A 40 -23.06 6.82 4.18
CA ALA A 40 -22.65 6.75 5.57
C ALA A 40 -23.01 5.40 6.22
N GLY A 41 -24.22 4.88 5.97
CA GLY A 41 -24.68 3.58 6.45
C GLY A 41 -23.82 2.43 5.92
N VAL A 42 -23.55 2.42 4.62
CA VAL A 42 -22.66 1.44 3.99
C VAL A 42 -21.25 1.53 4.59
N GLY A 43 -20.70 2.74 4.74
CA GLY A 43 -19.40 2.98 5.36
C GLY A 43 -19.34 2.44 6.80
N LEU A 44 -20.37 2.66 7.60
CA LEU A 44 -20.47 2.14 8.97
C LEU A 44 -20.48 0.62 8.98
N LEU A 45 -21.27 -0.04 8.15
CA LEU A 45 -21.33 -1.49 8.05
C LEU A 45 -19.98 -2.09 7.71
N PHE A 46 -19.29 -1.54 6.69
CA PHE A 46 -17.95 -1.97 6.31
C PHE A 46 -16.91 -1.71 7.41
N SER A 47 -17.01 -0.57 8.11
CA SER A 47 -16.12 -0.23 9.22
C SER A 47 -16.30 -1.19 10.40
N ILE A 48 -17.53 -1.51 10.80
CA ILE A 48 -17.85 -2.46 11.86
C ILE A 48 -17.32 -3.85 11.48
N TYR A 49 -17.58 -4.30 10.24
CA TYR A 49 -17.06 -5.57 9.74
C TYR A 49 -15.52 -5.63 9.82
N SER A 50 -14.83 -4.60 9.36
CA SER A 50 -13.37 -4.51 9.38
C SER A 50 -12.81 -4.52 10.80
N VAL A 51 -13.47 -3.83 11.74
CA VAL A 51 -13.07 -3.80 13.17
C VAL A 51 -13.29 -5.16 13.83
N ARG A 52 -14.40 -5.84 13.56
CA ARG A 52 -14.70 -7.14 14.16
C ARG A 52 -13.71 -8.24 13.75
N HIS A 53 -13.12 -8.12 12.55
CA HIS A 53 -12.17 -9.10 12.01
C HIS A 53 -10.70 -8.63 12.13
N ARG A 54 -10.36 -7.77 13.09
CA ARG A 54 -9.02 -7.17 13.27
C ARG A 54 -7.86 -8.19 13.38
N GLY A 55 -8.11 -9.39 13.86
CA GLY A 55 -7.08 -10.43 14.01
C GLY A 55 -6.53 -10.98 12.69
N THR A 56 -7.28 -10.82 11.59
CA THR A 56 -6.96 -11.39 10.26
C THR A 56 -6.89 -10.37 9.15
N HIS A 57 -7.25 -9.12 9.39
CA HIS A 57 -7.37 -8.08 8.39
C HIS A 57 -6.47 -6.87 8.69
N VAL A 58 -5.90 -6.31 7.62
CA VAL A 58 -5.20 -5.02 7.65
C VAL A 58 -6.20 -3.92 7.99
N PRO A 59 -5.91 -3.02 8.95
CA PRO A 59 -6.84 -1.95 9.31
C PRO A 59 -7.06 -0.99 8.14
N GLN A 60 -8.33 -0.79 7.77
CA GLN A 60 -8.74 0.02 6.63
C GLN A 60 -8.84 1.50 7.03
N ILE A 61 -7.70 2.16 7.19
CA ILE A 61 -7.62 3.53 7.73
C ILE A 61 -8.40 4.53 6.88
N ILE A 62 -8.27 4.45 5.55
CA ILE A 62 -9.00 5.35 4.63
C ILE A 62 -10.51 5.15 4.75
N LEU A 63 -10.98 3.90 4.89
CA LEU A 63 -12.40 3.60 5.10
C LEU A 63 -12.94 4.27 6.36
N TYR A 64 -12.21 4.21 7.47
CA TYR A 64 -12.66 4.84 8.71
C TYR A 64 -12.73 6.38 8.58
N CYS A 65 -11.75 6.97 7.92
CA CYS A 65 -11.71 8.40 7.68
C CYS A 65 -12.84 8.88 6.75
N THR A 66 -13.07 8.18 5.64
CA THR A 66 -14.14 8.52 4.67
C THR A 66 -15.52 8.30 5.27
N THR A 67 -15.71 7.24 6.05
CA THR A 67 -16.96 6.98 6.79
C THR A 67 -17.22 8.08 7.83
N GLY A 68 -16.21 8.45 8.61
CA GLY A 68 -16.31 9.57 9.57
C GLY A 68 -16.69 10.88 8.89
N MET A 69 -16.15 11.14 7.71
CA MET A 69 -16.46 12.29 6.89
C MET A 69 -17.93 12.28 6.40
N LEU A 70 -18.41 11.14 5.87
CA LEU A 70 -19.81 10.98 5.45
C LEU A 70 -20.78 11.13 6.62
N LEU A 71 -20.42 10.62 7.81
CA LEU A 71 -21.21 10.81 9.04
C LEU A 71 -21.26 12.28 9.43
N LEU A 72 -20.16 13.01 9.38
CA LEU A 72 -20.12 14.42 9.67
C LEU A 72 -20.99 15.21 8.68
N LEU A 73 -20.92 14.86 7.38
CA LEU A 73 -21.80 15.46 6.38
C LEU A 73 -23.27 15.10 6.64
N SER A 74 -23.60 13.87 7.03
CA SER A 74 -24.96 13.47 7.35
C SER A 74 -25.55 14.24 8.54
N VAL A 75 -24.72 14.56 9.54
CA VAL A 75 -25.11 15.42 10.66
C VAL A 75 -25.32 16.86 10.21
N THR A 76 -24.45 17.40 9.35
CA THR A 76 -24.60 18.77 8.86
C THR A 76 -25.86 18.95 8.00
N THR A 77 -26.25 17.96 7.20
CA THR A 77 -27.51 18.00 6.41
C THR A 77 -28.76 18.02 7.27
N LEU A 78 -28.72 17.49 8.50
CA LEU A 78 -29.85 17.58 9.45
C LEU A 78 -30.08 19.01 9.95
N PHE A 79 -29.02 19.82 10.05
CA PHE A 79 -29.09 21.17 10.60
C PHE A 79 -29.17 22.28 9.54
N LEU A 80 -28.66 22.01 8.33
CA LEU A 80 -28.56 23.01 7.27
C LEU A 80 -29.44 22.60 6.07
N VAL A 81 -30.64 23.16 5.99
CA VAL A 81 -31.54 22.98 4.86
C VAL A 81 -30.96 23.71 3.64
N ASN A 82 -30.88 23.01 2.47
CA ASN A 82 -30.40 23.56 1.19
C ASN A 82 -28.89 23.88 1.13
N TYR A 83 -28.06 23.00 1.63
CA TYR A 83 -26.61 23.20 1.75
C TYR A 83 -25.86 23.33 0.42
N CYS A 84 -26.33 22.71 -0.66
CA CYS A 84 -25.61 22.70 -1.93
C CYS A 84 -26.53 22.67 -3.15
N PRO A 85 -26.19 23.34 -4.27
CA PRO A 85 -26.89 23.15 -5.54
C PRO A 85 -26.83 21.70 -5.99
N ARG A 86 -27.95 21.14 -6.50
CA ARG A 86 -28.06 19.71 -6.84
C ARG A 86 -26.94 19.17 -7.71
N PHE A 87 -26.43 19.96 -8.64
CA PHE A 87 -25.38 19.53 -9.59
C PHE A 87 -23.95 19.71 -9.05
N MET A 88 -23.75 20.26 -7.85
CA MET A 88 -22.42 20.40 -7.25
C MET A 88 -22.13 19.39 -6.15
N LEU A 89 -23.11 18.61 -5.72
CA LEU A 89 -22.92 17.67 -4.60
C LEU A 89 -21.86 16.59 -4.87
N PRO A 90 -21.81 15.91 -6.04
CA PRO A 90 -20.75 14.93 -6.31
C PRO A 90 -19.35 15.54 -6.20
N PHE A 91 -19.17 16.74 -6.70
CA PHE A 91 -17.90 17.47 -6.60
C PHE A 91 -17.57 17.90 -5.17
N THR A 92 -18.57 18.33 -4.40
CA THR A 92 -18.39 18.62 -2.96
C THR A 92 -18.03 17.38 -2.15
N LEU A 93 -18.62 16.23 -2.48
CA LEU A 93 -18.26 14.94 -1.87
C LEU A 93 -16.82 14.54 -2.25
N GLU A 94 -16.40 14.79 -3.48
CA GLU A 94 -15.01 14.57 -3.89
C GLU A 94 -14.04 15.43 -3.06
N ILE A 95 -14.24 16.73 -3.02
CA ILE A 95 -13.40 17.66 -2.21
C ILE A 95 -13.35 17.18 -0.76
N SER A 96 -14.51 16.89 -0.19
CA SER A 96 -14.62 16.47 1.19
C SER A 96 -13.90 15.15 1.47
N ALA A 97 -14.02 14.17 0.57
CA ALA A 97 -13.39 12.86 0.70
C ALA A 97 -11.86 12.89 0.50
N ILE A 98 -11.31 13.94 -0.13
CA ILE A 98 -9.88 14.13 -0.33
C ILE A 98 -9.20 14.72 0.92
N ILE A 99 -9.92 15.39 1.79
CA ILE A 99 -9.36 16.02 2.99
C ILE A 99 -8.62 15.00 3.88
N PRO A 100 -9.19 13.85 4.27
CA PRO A 100 -8.47 12.87 5.09
C PRO A 100 -7.19 12.33 4.44
N PRO A 101 -7.16 11.88 3.18
CA PRO A 101 -5.93 11.51 2.48
C PRO A 101 -4.88 12.62 2.45
N PHE A 102 -5.31 13.86 2.27
CA PHE A 102 -4.42 15.02 2.28
C PHE A 102 -3.74 15.21 3.65
N ILE A 103 -4.50 15.11 4.74
CA ILE A 103 -3.97 15.20 6.11
C ILE A 103 -3.00 14.04 6.38
N ILE A 104 -3.34 12.81 5.99
CA ILE A 104 -2.46 11.63 6.14
C ILE A 104 -1.16 11.85 5.38
N TYR A 105 -1.22 12.33 4.14
CA TYR A 105 -0.03 12.57 3.32
C TYR A 105 0.87 13.68 3.85
N LEU A 106 0.31 14.79 4.30
CA LEU A 106 1.06 15.89 4.91
C LEU A 106 1.80 15.45 6.17
N ASN A 107 1.11 14.68 7.02
CA ASN A 107 1.66 14.22 8.30
C ASN A 107 2.26 12.81 8.24
N ARG A 108 2.66 12.33 7.06
CA ARG A 108 3.06 10.93 6.82
C ARG A 108 4.11 10.40 7.80
N ARG A 109 5.11 11.20 8.19
CA ARG A 109 6.15 10.78 9.15
C ARG A 109 5.55 10.54 10.53
N ARG A 110 4.83 11.54 11.08
CA ARG A 110 4.17 11.44 12.38
C ARG A 110 3.13 10.31 12.42
N PHE A 111 2.42 10.14 11.30
CA PHE A 111 1.43 9.08 11.15
C PHE A 111 2.05 7.68 11.22
N LEU A 112 3.19 7.46 10.55
CA LEU A 112 3.95 6.20 10.64
C LEU A 112 4.51 6.00 12.04
N ASP A 113 5.17 7.00 12.61
CA ASP A 113 5.76 6.92 13.95
C ASP A 113 4.72 6.59 15.02
N TYR A 114 3.53 7.20 14.95
CA TYR A 114 2.41 6.92 15.84
C TYR A 114 1.96 5.47 15.73
N HIS A 115 1.74 4.95 14.53
CA HIS A 115 1.34 3.57 14.31
C HIS A 115 2.43 2.55 14.64
N MET A 116 3.70 2.92 14.48
CA MET A 116 4.84 2.09 14.88
C MET A 116 5.01 2.01 16.40
N SER A 117 4.72 3.10 17.12
CA SER A 117 4.93 3.17 18.59
C SER A 117 3.83 2.48 19.40
N GLN A 118 2.59 2.52 18.93
CA GLN A 118 1.42 2.06 19.70
C GLN A 118 1.14 0.55 19.67
N THR A 119 1.83 -0.24 18.86
CA THR A 119 1.38 -1.62 18.60
C THR A 119 2.10 -2.64 19.46
N GLN A 120 1.33 -3.51 20.13
CA GLN A 120 1.84 -4.72 20.81
C GLN A 120 2.62 -5.61 19.84
N LYS A 121 3.66 -6.29 20.35
CA LYS A 121 4.72 -6.98 19.56
C LYS A 121 4.24 -7.89 18.40
N CYS A 122 3.07 -8.50 18.49
CA CYS A 122 2.58 -9.45 17.49
C CYS A 122 1.89 -8.80 16.26
N CYS A 123 1.28 -7.62 16.42
CA CYS A 123 0.53 -6.96 15.34
C CYS A 123 1.28 -5.79 14.67
N LYS A 124 2.49 -5.45 15.16
CA LYS A 124 3.30 -4.31 14.66
C LYS A 124 3.44 -4.29 13.15
N GLN A 125 3.76 -5.42 12.55
CA GLN A 125 4.07 -5.51 11.13
C GLN A 125 2.85 -5.22 10.25
N LEU A 126 1.68 -5.74 10.59
CA LEU A 126 0.44 -5.51 9.82
C LEU A 126 -0.05 -4.05 9.91
N PHE A 127 0.08 -3.42 11.09
CA PHE A 127 -0.31 -2.01 11.26
C PHE A 127 0.64 -1.06 10.53
N ALA A 128 1.95 -1.30 10.61
CA ALA A 128 2.94 -0.52 9.87
C ALA A 128 2.72 -0.63 8.35
N GLN A 129 2.57 -1.85 7.83
CA GLN A 129 2.27 -2.09 6.42
C GLN A 129 0.94 -1.46 6.00
N GLY A 130 -0.08 -1.50 6.87
CA GLY A 130 -1.37 -0.84 6.65
C GLY A 130 -1.24 0.68 6.57
N ALA A 131 -0.44 1.29 7.43
CA ALA A 131 -0.17 2.72 7.43
C ALA A 131 0.60 3.15 6.17
N GLU A 132 1.61 2.40 5.75
CA GLU A 132 2.34 2.62 4.49
C GLU A 132 1.41 2.51 3.28
N ALA A 133 0.60 1.45 3.22
CA ALA A 133 -0.39 1.27 2.16
C ALA A 133 -1.42 2.43 2.11
N ALA A 134 -1.83 2.96 3.27
CA ALA A 134 -2.71 4.13 3.34
C ALA A 134 -2.04 5.39 2.77
N ILE A 135 -0.76 5.62 3.05
CA ILE A 135 0.00 6.75 2.49
C ILE A 135 0.15 6.63 0.97
N VAL A 136 0.44 5.43 0.46
CA VAL A 136 0.53 5.18 -0.99
C VAL A 136 -0.83 5.44 -1.66
N SER A 137 -1.91 4.90 -1.10
CA SER A 137 -3.27 5.12 -1.59
C SER A 137 -3.67 6.61 -1.54
N ALA A 138 -3.34 7.31 -0.46
CA ALA A 138 -3.55 8.74 -0.34
C ALA A 138 -2.80 9.53 -1.42
N ARG A 139 -1.54 9.18 -1.69
CA ARG A 139 -0.74 9.82 -2.74
C ARG A 139 -1.36 9.63 -4.13
N VAL A 140 -1.79 8.42 -4.46
CA VAL A 140 -2.40 8.11 -5.77
C VAL A 140 -3.67 8.93 -5.96
N ILE A 141 -4.58 8.92 -4.97
CA ILE A 141 -5.85 9.65 -5.11
C ILE A 141 -5.63 11.16 -5.19
N LEU A 142 -4.69 11.72 -4.42
CA LEU A 142 -4.36 13.14 -4.46
C LEU A 142 -3.84 13.58 -5.83
N ILE A 143 -3.01 12.76 -6.49
CA ILE A 143 -2.50 13.07 -7.83
C ILE A 143 -3.64 13.06 -8.85
N ILE A 144 -4.53 12.07 -8.81
CA ILE A 144 -5.65 11.96 -9.76
C ILE A 144 -6.65 13.11 -9.53
N SER A 145 -6.97 13.43 -8.28
CA SER A 145 -7.87 14.53 -7.94
C SER A 145 -7.27 15.90 -8.31
N LEU A 146 -5.97 16.08 -8.11
CA LEU A 146 -5.28 17.31 -8.55
C LEU A 146 -5.37 17.46 -10.06
N LEU A 147 -5.21 16.38 -10.82
CA LEU A 147 -5.37 16.39 -12.28
C LEU A 147 -6.81 16.76 -12.66
N HIS A 148 -7.82 16.20 -11.99
CA HIS A 148 -9.21 16.53 -12.21
C HIS A 148 -9.49 18.03 -11.93
N PHE A 149 -9.02 18.57 -10.81
CA PHE A 149 -9.18 20.00 -10.49
C PHE A 149 -8.46 20.89 -11.48
N LEU A 150 -7.30 20.48 -12.00
CA LEU A 150 -6.60 21.20 -13.06
C LEU A 150 -7.43 21.23 -14.35
N ILE A 151 -8.06 20.12 -14.71
CA ILE A 151 -8.95 20.05 -15.89
C ILE A 151 -10.15 20.99 -15.72
N ILE A 152 -10.79 21.00 -14.54
CA ILE A 152 -11.88 21.94 -14.25
C ILE A 152 -11.40 23.38 -14.38
N PHE A 153 -10.26 23.70 -13.77
CA PHE A 153 -9.69 25.04 -13.82
C PHE A 153 -9.43 25.50 -15.26
N LEU A 154 -8.82 24.65 -16.08
CA LEU A 154 -8.57 24.95 -17.50
C LEU A 154 -9.87 25.08 -18.29
N ALA A 155 -10.86 24.22 -18.06
CA ALA A 155 -12.15 24.30 -18.72
C ALA A 155 -12.88 25.62 -18.41
N VAL A 156 -12.85 26.06 -17.16
CA VAL A 156 -13.43 27.34 -16.74
C VAL A 156 -12.67 28.52 -17.36
N LEU A 157 -11.35 28.45 -17.44
CA LEU A 157 -10.52 29.51 -18.00
C LEU A 157 -10.76 29.70 -19.51
N VAL A 158 -10.94 28.59 -20.25
CA VAL A 158 -11.05 28.62 -21.73
C VAL A 158 -12.48 28.85 -22.19
N SER A 159 -13.48 28.34 -21.50
CA SER A 159 -14.85 28.20 -22.01
C SER A 159 -15.93 28.67 -21.02
N TYR A 160 -15.69 29.76 -20.29
CA TYR A 160 -16.75 30.28 -19.41
C TYR A 160 -17.77 31.14 -20.18
N PRO A 161 -19.09 30.93 -19.99
CA PRO A 161 -19.76 29.93 -19.17
C PRO A 161 -19.70 28.52 -19.80
N LEU A 162 -19.47 27.50 -18.96
CA LEU A 162 -19.43 26.10 -19.38
C LEU A 162 -20.79 25.65 -19.92
N GLY A 163 -20.79 24.97 -21.07
CA GLY A 163 -21.99 24.31 -21.60
C GLY A 163 -22.51 23.25 -20.64
N ASP A 164 -23.82 22.96 -20.69
CA ASP A 164 -24.47 22.05 -19.73
C ASP A 164 -23.89 20.63 -19.77
N THR A 165 -23.55 20.12 -20.96
CA THR A 165 -22.89 18.81 -21.12
C THR A 165 -21.52 18.76 -20.45
N THR A 166 -20.70 19.78 -20.68
CA THR A 166 -19.35 19.88 -20.09
C THR A 166 -19.44 19.98 -18.57
N ARG A 167 -20.39 20.77 -18.06
CA ARG A 167 -20.67 20.87 -16.63
C ARG A 167 -21.07 19.53 -16.03
N HIS A 168 -21.99 18.81 -16.66
CA HIS A 168 -22.43 17.49 -16.21
C HIS A 168 -21.26 16.49 -16.16
N ILE A 169 -20.44 16.44 -17.20
CA ILE A 169 -19.28 15.54 -17.23
C ILE A 169 -18.29 15.88 -16.12
N LEU A 170 -17.89 17.15 -15.96
CA LEU A 170 -16.84 17.54 -15.01
C LEU A 170 -17.29 17.44 -13.56
N PHE A 171 -18.53 17.80 -13.23
CA PHE A 171 -18.95 17.88 -11.84
C PHE A 171 -19.76 16.66 -11.38
N TYR A 172 -20.24 15.82 -12.29
CA TYR A 172 -21.08 14.67 -11.96
C TYR A 172 -20.41 13.33 -12.28
N VAL A 173 -19.93 13.18 -13.52
CA VAL A 173 -19.36 11.91 -13.98
C VAL A 173 -17.91 11.73 -13.56
N ALA A 174 -17.11 12.79 -13.60
CA ALA A 174 -15.69 12.71 -13.28
C ALA A 174 -15.39 12.36 -11.80
N PRO A 175 -16.08 12.91 -10.77
CA PRO A 175 -15.79 12.59 -9.37
C PRO A 175 -15.79 11.10 -9.02
N PRO A 176 -16.81 10.28 -9.37
CA PRO A 176 -16.75 8.85 -9.11
C PRO A 176 -15.64 8.15 -9.89
N LEU A 177 -15.34 8.62 -11.12
CA LEU A 177 -14.25 8.06 -11.93
C LEU A 177 -12.87 8.32 -11.32
N VAL A 178 -12.67 9.46 -10.64
CA VAL A 178 -11.45 9.77 -9.88
C VAL A 178 -11.19 8.69 -8.83
N PHE A 179 -12.19 8.34 -8.03
CA PHE A 179 -12.03 7.31 -6.99
C PHE A 179 -11.90 5.90 -7.57
N ILE A 180 -12.67 5.56 -8.61
CA ILE A 180 -12.58 4.26 -9.29
C ILE A 180 -11.18 4.08 -9.89
N SER A 181 -10.65 5.09 -10.60
CA SER A 181 -9.29 5.04 -11.14
C SER A 181 -8.24 4.94 -10.03
N GLY A 182 -8.42 5.62 -8.89
CA GLY A 182 -7.56 5.46 -7.72
C GLY A 182 -7.53 4.03 -7.20
N ILE A 183 -8.67 3.35 -7.13
CA ILE A 183 -8.75 1.93 -6.73
C ILE A 183 -8.01 1.05 -7.74
N LEU A 184 -8.22 1.28 -9.05
CA LEU A 184 -7.59 0.51 -10.11
C LEU A 184 -6.07 0.70 -10.13
N PHE A 185 -5.57 1.94 -10.07
CA PHE A 185 -4.12 2.21 -10.04
C PHE A 185 -3.44 1.60 -8.83
N ASN A 186 -4.07 1.64 -7.65
CA ASN A 186 -3.55 0.96 -6.47
C ASN A 186 -3.52 -0.56 -6.64
N GLN A 187 -4.56 -1.13 -7.25
CA GLN A 187 -4.60 -2.57 -7.52
C GLN A 187 -3.51 -2.99 -8.51
N PHE A 188 -3.30 -2.19 -9.57
CA PHE A 188 -2.18 -2.40 -10.50
C PHE A 188 -0.82 -2.27 -9.81
N GLY A 189 -0.66 -1.30 -8.91
CA GLY A 189 0.55 -1.13 -8.12
C GLY A 189 0.87 -2.36 -7.26
N ILE A 190 -0.13 -2.94 -6.58
CA ILE A 190 0.03 -4.18 -5.80
C ILE A 190 0.38 -5.36 -6.71
N PHE A 191 -0.27 -5.48 -7.87
CA PHE A 191 0.00 -6.54 -8.83
C PHE A 191 1.43 -6.45 -9.37
N TYR A 192 1.85 -5.26 -9.80
CA TYR A 192 3.21 -4.99 -10.27
C TYR A 192 4.26 -5.27 -9.20
N PHE A 193 4.02 -4.81 -7.96
CA PHE A 193 4.89 -5.09 -6.82
C PHE A 193 5.05 -6.60 -6.60
N ASN A 194 3.97 -7.37 -6.63
CA ASN A 194 4.03 -8.83 -6.48
C ASN A 194 4.84 -9.49 -7.60
N ILE A 195 4.74 -9.01 -8.84
CA ILE A 195 5.55 -9.52 -9.96
C ILE A 195 7.03 -9.25 -9.68
N VAL A 196 7.38 -8.00 -9.38
CA VAL A 196 8.78 -7.61 -9.13
C VAL A 196 9.36 -8.37 -7.94
N MET A 197 8.61 -8.51 -6.85
CA MET A 197 9.06 -9.20 -5.64
C MET A 197 9.15 -10.73 -5.81
N ASN A 198 8.36 -11.34 -6.69
CA ASN A 198 8.49 -12.77 -7.00
C ASN A 198 9.82 -13.11 -7.70
N HIS A 199 10.43 -12.14 -8.37
CA HIS A 199 11.76 -12.29 -8.98
C HIS A 199 12.90 -11.90 -8.04
N THR A 200 12.60 -11.38 -6.87
CA THR A 200 13.60 -10.93 -5.90
C THR A 200 13.99 -12.07 -4.96
N VAL A 201 15.27 -12.39 -4.95
CA VAL A 201 15.82 -13.41 -4.03
C VAL A 201 15.99 -12.76 -2.65
N PHE A 202 15.46 -13.42 -1.62
CA PHE A 202 15.62 -13.00 -0.22
C PHE A 202 16.61 -13.92 0.50
N VAL A 203 17.41 -13.34 1.36
CA VAL A 203 18.28 -14.05 2.31
C VAL A 203 17.77 -13.86 3.74
N PRO A 204 17.87 -14.84 4.63
CA PRO A 204 17.46 -14.68 6.01
C PRO A 204 18.39 -13.73 6.76
N ILE A 205 17.79 -12.95 7.66
CA ILE A 205 18.50 -12.20 8.69
C ILE A 205 18.48 -13.06 9.94
N VAL A 206 19.65 -13.32 10.53
CA VAL A 206 19.78 -14.14 11.72
C VAL A 206 20.37 -13.34 12.88
N ASN A 207 20.08 -13.78 14.10
CA ASN A 207 20.76 -13.27 15.29
C ASN A 207 22.11 -13.98 15.48
N THR A 208 22.86 -13.61 16.51
CA THR A 208 24.13 -14.25 16.87
C THR A 208 24.02 -15.72 17.25
N LYS A 209 22.81 -16.23 17.53
CA LYS A 209 22.51 -17.64 17.82
C LYS A 209 22.11 -18.44 16.60
N GLY A 210 21.91 -17.78 15.44
CA GLY A 210 21.46 -18.40 14.20
C GLY A 210 19.94 -18.46 14.03
N ASP A 211 19.14 -17.91 14.94
CA ASP A 211 17.68 -17.88 14.80
C ASP A 211 17.26 -16.84 13.76
N VAL A 212 16.33 -17.21 12.90
CA VAL A 212 15.84 -16.33 11.84
C VAL A 212 14.95 -15.23 12.43
N MET A 213 15.41 -13.98 12.30
CA MET A 213 14.73 -12.77 12.78
C MET A 213 13.93 -12.05 11.68
N GLY A 214 14.29 -12.27 10.42
CA GLY A 214 13.68 -11.60 9.27
C GLY A 214 14.28 -12.03 7.94
N LYS A 215 14.05 -11.21 6.92
CA LYS A 215 14.62 -11.42 5.59
C LYS A 215 15.10 -10.09 4.99
N ALA A 216 16.19 -10.14 4.23
CA ALA A 216 16.73 -9.02 3.45
C ALA A 216 16.76 -9.38 1.96
N ILE A 217 16.87 -8.37 1.11
CA ILE A 217 17.04 -8.58 -0.34
C ILE A 217 18.48 -9.06 -0.58
N ALA A 218 18.66 -10.12 -1.35
CA ALA A 218 19.96 -10.71 -1.62
C ALA A 218 20.98 -9.71 -2.20
N SER A 219 20.55 -8.77 -3.04
CA SER A 219 21.42 -7.73 -3.59
C SER A 219 21.95 -6.74 -2.54
N GLU A 220 21.20 -6.47 -1.47
CA GLU A 220 21.67 -5.64 -0.36
C GLU A 220 22.67 -6.40 0.51
N ALA A 221 22.42 -7.67 0.77
CA ALA A 221 23.32 -8.55 1.49
C ALA A 221 24.65 -8.71 0.75
N ILE A 222 24.62 -8.98 -0.56
CA ILE A 222 25.80 -9.14 -1.43
C ILE A 222 26.63 -7.85 -1.48
N ASN A 223 25.97 -6.70 -1.57
CA ASN A 223 26.65 -5.38 -1.63
C ASN A 223 27.04 -4.85 -0.25
N ARG A 224 26.82 -5.59 0.83
CA ARG A 224 27.06 -5.17 2.22
C ARG A 224 26.46 -3.81 2.56
N LYS A 225 25.27 -3.53 2.03
CA LYS A 225 24.52 -2.29 2.29
C LYS A 225 23.67 -2.35 3.54
N ASN A 226 23.61 -3.52 4.19
CA ASN A 226 22.90 -3.71 5.45
C ASN A 226 23.88 -4.11 6.56
N ASP A 227 23.53 -3.75 7.79
CA ASP A 227 24.29 -4.12 9.00
C ASP A 227 23.76 -5.45 9.61
N TYR A 228 23.04 -6.26 8.83
CA TYR A 228 22.45 -7.50 9.30
C TYR A 228 23.38 -8.69 9.10
N ILE A 229 23.24 -9.71 9.95
CA ILE A 229 23.92 -10.98 9.82
C ILE A 229 23.13 -11.86 8.87
N ASN A 230 23.74 -12.22 7.73
CA ASN A 230 23.15 -13.12 6.76
C ASN A 230 23.97 -14.44 6.70
N PRO A 231 23.33 -15.62 6.82
CA PRO A 231 24.04 -16.90 6.82
C PRO A 231 24.59 -17.22 5.42
N VAL A 232 25.83 -17.71 5.41
CA VAL A 232 26.54 -18.16 4.21
C VAL A 232 26.82 -19.64 4.33
N ILE A 233 26.49 -20.40 3.29
CA ILE A 233 26.86 -21.81 3.17
C ILE A 233 28.25 -21.88 2.52
N ARG A 234 29.13 -22.68 3.10
CA ARG A 234 30.45 -22.98 2.56
C ARG A 234 30.61 -24.48 2.41
N ILE A 235 31.00 -24.94 1.23
CA ILE A 235 31.17 -26.35 0.92
C ILE A 235 32.66 -26.68 0.93
N ALA A 236 33.08 -27.56 1.83
CA ALA A 236 34.41 -28.10 1.89
C ALA A 236 34.47 -29.44 1.14
N VAL A 237 35.33 -29.54 0.13
CA VAL A 237 35.57 -30.79 -0.59
C VAL A 237 36.88 -31.41 -0.11
N ALA A 238 36.82 -32.63 0.40
CA ALA A 238 37.97 -33.34 0.89
C ALA A 238 38.08 -34.74 0.23
N SER A 239 39.28 -35.15 -0.12
CA SER A 239 39.58 -36.51 -0.63
C SER A 239 40.93 -36.98 -0.09
N HIS A 240 41.00 -38.21 0.38
CA HIS A 240 42.26 -38.82 0.89
C HIS A 240 42.99 -37.94 1.93
N SER A 241 42.27 -37.38 2.90
CA SER A 241 42.79 -36.46 3.91
C SER A 241 43.33 -35.12 3.39
N MET A 242 43.05 -34.76 2.15
CA MET A 242 43.39 -33.46 1.54
C MET A 242 42.13 -32.61 1.40
N LEU A 243 42.22 -31.32 1.75
CA LEU A 243 41.19 -30.34 1.57
C LEU A 243 41.47 -29.53 0.29
N PHE A 244 40.51 -29.46 -0.61
CA PHE A 244 40.63 -28.67 -1.83
C PHE A 244 40.32 -27.21 -1.55
N LEU A 245 41.27 -26.32 -1.82
CA LEU A 245 41.17 -24.91 -1.68
C LEU A 245 41.45 -24.22 -3.01
N LEU A 246 40.75 -23.13 -3.30
CA LEU A 246 40.97 -22.31 -4.49
C LEU A 246 41.24 -20.85 -4.12
N PRO A 247 42.04 -20.13 -4.91
CA PRO A 247 42.15 -18.69 -4.74
C PRO A 247 40.83 -18.01 -5.09
N ARG A 248 40.39 -17.10 -4.27
CA ARG A 248 39.14 -16.36 -4.49
C ARG A 248 39.21 -15.52 -5.76
N PRO A 249 38.18 -15.54 -6.61
CA PRO A 249 38.09 -14.66 -7.76
C PRO A 249 38.10 -13.19 -7.34
N LYS A 250 38.75 -12.32 -8.12
CA LYS A 250 38.82 -10.86 -7.85
C LYS A 250 37.44 -10.16 -7.76
N CYS A 251 36.41 -10.79 -8.31
CA CYS A 251 35.02 -10.30 -8.24
C CYS A 251 34.30 -10.68 -6.94
N ASN A 252 34.88 -11.48 -6.07
CA ASN A 252 34.22 -11.91 -4.85
C ASN A 252 34.18 -10.77 -3.81
N VAL A 253 33.02 -10.65 -3.13
CA VAL A 253 32.74 -9.57 -2.17
C VAL A 253 33.53 -9.77 -0.87
N PHE A 254 33.87 -11.01 -0.55
CA PHE A 254 34.63 -11.34 0.66
C PHE A 254 36.13 -11.41 0.36
N GLU A 255 36.94 -10.66 1.06
CA GLU A 255 38.40 -10.66 1.10
C GLU A 255 39.10 -11.22 -0.15
N LYS A 256 39.47 -10.33 -1.05
CA LYS A 256 40.14 -10.64 -2.31
C LYS A 256 41.52 -11.29 -2.06
N ASP A 257 41.92 -12.12 -3.02
CA ASP A 257 43.27 -12.74 -3.08
C ASP A 257 43.61 -13.72 -1.93
N LYS A 258 42.63 -14.19 -1.15
CA LYS A 258 42.83 -15.27 -0.18
C LYS A 258 42.45 -16.63 -0.75
N ILE A 259 43.08 -17.69 -0.23
CA ILE A 259 42.75 -19.08 -0.52
C ILE A 259 41.58 -19.48 0.39
N ASP A 260 40.53 -20.06 -0.15
CA ASP A 260 39.35 -20.46 0.60
C ASP A 260 38.69 -21.71 0.00
N LEU A 261 37.60 -22.15 0.65
CA LEU A 261 36.79 -23.30 0.20
C LEU A 261 36.23 -23.08 -1.21
N LEU A 262 36.02 -24.18 -1.91
CA LEU A 262 35.69 -24.23 -3.34
C LEU A 262 34.44 -23.43 -3.69
N MET A 263 33.38 -23.56 -2.86
CA MET A 263 32.07 -22.99 -3.12
C MET A 263 31.53 -22.29 -1.88
N GLU A 264 30.96 -21.12 -2.10
CA GLU A 264 30.25 -20.36 -1.07
C GLU A 264 29.03 -19.65 -1.67
N GLY A 265 27.98 -19.49 -0.89
CA GLY A 265 26.78 -18.76 -1.32
C GLY A 265 25.89 -18.44 -0.14
N TYR A 266 25.07 -17.40 -0.29
CA TYR A 266 24.07 -17.07 0.71
C TYR A 266 22.96 -18.15 0.74
N LEU A 267 22.51 -18.49 1.95
CA LEU A 267 21.30 -19.26 2.14
C LEU A 267 20.11 -18.42 1.66
N ILE A 268 19.22 -18.98 0.85
CA ILE A 268 17.98 -18.30 0.44
C ILE A 268 16.93 -18.47 1.55
N TYR A 269 16.12 -17.44 1.75
CA TYR A 269 15.05 -17.47 2.76
C TYR A 269 14.05 -18.59 2.47
N GLY A 270 13.88 -19.48 3.43
CA GLY A 270 13.02 -20.67 3.31
C GLY A 270 13.70 -21.93 2.78
N GLU A 271 14.98 -21.88 2.39
CA GLU A 271 15.78 -23.07 2.09
C GLU A 271 16.29 -23.75 3.36
N THR A 272 16.37 -25.06 3.33
CA THR A 272 17.19 -25.84 4.29
C THR A 272 18.66 -25.75 3.93
N LEU A 273 19.56 -26.07 4.86
CA LEU A 273 21.01 -26.11 4.61
C LEU A 273 21.37 -27.08 3.48
N GLU A 274 20.68 -28.23 3.42
CA GLU A 274 20.89 -29.24 2.37
C GLU A 274 20.45 -28.71 0.98
N GLN A 275 19.27 -28.07 0.92
CA GLN A 275 18.79 -27.45 -0.33
C GLN A 275 19.73 -26.36 -0.82
N GLY A 276 20.20 -25.52 0.10
CA GLY A 276 21.17 -24.47 -0.21
C GLY A 276 22.52 -25.03 -0.68
N ALA A 277 23.01 -26.11 -0.05
CA ALA A 277 24.24 -26.80 -0.48
C ALA A 277 24.12 -27.45 -1.88
N HIS A 278 22.96 -27.99 -2.20
CA HIS A 278 22.71 -28.56 -3.54
C HIS A 278 22.58 -27.48 -4.63
N ARG A 279 22.16 -26.28 -4.28
CA ARG A 279 22.00 -25.17 -5.22
C ARG A 279 23.34 -24.48 -5.56
N ILE A 280 24.29 -24.45 -4.62
CA ILE A 280 25.61 -23.86 -4.79
C ILE A 280 26.55 -24.78 -5.57
#